data_86ac3ef35794bee29bd63aab0b4e0e37
#
_entry.id   86ac3ef35794bee29bd63aab0b4e0e37
#
_cell.length_a   1.000
_cell.length_b   1.000
_cell.length_c   1.000
_cell.angle_alpha   90.00
_cell.angle_beta   90.00
_cell.angle_gamma   90.00
#
_symmetry.space_group_name_H-M   'P 1'
#
loop_
_entity.id
_entity.type
_entity.pdbx_description
1 polymer ?
#
loop_
_entity_poly.entity_id
_entity_poly.type
_entity_poly.pdbx_seq_one_letter_code
_entity_poly.pdbx_strand_id
1 'polypeptide(L)'
;LLAKLAADRQIPILGICRGIQVMNAAFGGSLYQDIHVQMEGKRIKHDQDLGRGYASHTVRIEKDSLLYKLFETEILPVNSFHHQAVKEVAPGFRVTARSSDGVIEAMESTECKSMMGVQWHPECFILENNTCMMPLFEWFIRESSSFREAKKLHSRMITLDSHCDTPMFFDQGINFATRDKKILVDLHKMTEGHLDATIMLSLIHI
;
A
#
# COMPACT_ATOMS: atom_id res chain seq x y z
N LEU A 1 -5.76 -8.18 7.92
CA LEU A 1 -4.54 -8.58 8.62
C LEU A 1 -3.30 -8.54 7.72
N LEU A 2 -3.26 -9.29 6.60
CA LEU A 2 -2.08 -9.37 5.71
C LEU A 2 -1.61 -8.01 5.20
N ALA A 3 -2.52 -7.14 4.74
CA ALA A 3 -2.17 -5.81 4.26
C ALA A 3 -1.46 -4.96 5.33
N LYS A 4 -1.95 -5.00 6.57
CA LYS A 4 -1.31 -4.30 7.71
C LYS A 4 0.07 -4.87 8.02
N LEU A 5 0.19 -6.19 8.11
CA LEU A 5 1.48 -6.84 8.37
C LEU A 5 2.51 -6.58 7.26
N ALA A 6 2.07 -6.49 6.02
CA ALA A 6 2.95 -6.16 4.90
C ALA A 6 3.37 -4.68 4.95
N ALA A 7 2.46 -3.77 5.26
CA ALA A 7 2.77 -2.34 5.43
C ALA A 7 3.74 -2.11 6.59
N ASP A 8 3.50 -2.71 7.76
CA ASP A 8 4.39 -2.64 8.93
C ASP A 8 5.82 -3.09 8.60
N ARG A 9 5.98 -3.98 7.64
CA ARG A 9 7.26 -4.48 7.15
C ARG A 9 7.78 -3.80 5.90
N GLN A 10 7.10 -2.76 5.42
CA GLN A 10 7.41 -2.04 4.17
C GLN A 10 7.51 -2.97 2.95
N ILE A 11 6.77 -4.08 2.96
CA ILE A 11 6.69 -4.98 1.80
C ILE A 11 5.88 -4.30 0.70
N PRO A 12 6.38 -4.24 -0.54
CA PRO A 12 5.64 -3.65 -1.65
C PRO A 12 4.27 -4.29 -1.85
N ILE A 13 3.25 -3.45 -2.05
CA ILE A 13 1.86 -3.89 -2.26
C ILE A 13 1.29 -3.19 -3.49
N LEU A 14 0.76 -3.96 -4.41
CA LEU A 14 -0.09 -3.51 -5.51
C LEU A 14 -1.49 -4.10 -5.34
N GLY A 15 -2.47 -3.27 -5.00
CA GLY A 15 -3.87 -3.66 -4.88
C GLY A 15 -4.62 -3.43 -6.18
N ILE A 16 -5.16 -4.50 -6.79
CA ILE A 16 -5.93 -4.42 -8.05
C ILE A 16 -7.41 -4.65 -7.74
N CYS A 17 -8.30 -3.80 -8.23
CA CYS A 17 -9.75 -3.85 -8.11
C CYS A 17 -10.21 -4.06 -6.65
N ARG A 18 -10.60 -5.26 -6.28
CA ARG A 18 -10.89 -5.58 -4.88
C ARG A 18 -9.68 -5.33 -3.95
N GLY A 19 -8.46 -5.35 -4.48
CA GLY A 19 -7.24 -5.07 -3.73
C GLY A 19 -7.18 -3.65 -3.17
N ILE A 20 -7.52 -2.61 -3.95
CA ILE A 20 -7.59 -1.23 -3.47
C ILE A 20 -8.65 -1.08 -2.37
N GLN A 21 -9.80 -1.77 -2.52
CA GLN A 21 -10.89 -1.75 -1.55
C GLN A 21 -10.49 -2.41 -0.23
N VAL A 22 -9.85 -3.58 -0.30
CA VAL A 22 -9.31 -4.29 0.88
C VAL A 22 -8.25 -3.44 1.58
N MET A 23 -7.35 -2.81 0.83
CA MET A 23 -6.36 -1.89 1.38
C MET A 23 -7.05 -0.76 2.14
N ASN A 24 -7.97 -0.05 1.49
CA ASN A 24 -8.68 1.06 2.10
C ASN A 24 -9.41 0.65 3.39
N ALA A 25 -10.19 -0.41 3.34
CA ALA A 25 -10.94 -0.91 4.49
C ALA A 25 -10.00 -1.40 5.63
N ALA A 26 -8.89 -2.05 5.30
CA ALA A 26 -7.92 -2.52 6.29
C ALA A 26 -7.31 -1.38 7.11
N PHE A 27 -7.13 -0.20 6.53
CA PHE A 27 -6.55 0.98 7.18
C PHE A 27 -7.59 1.98 7.72
N GLY A 28 -8.88 1.64 7.68
CA GLY A 28 -9.95 2.39 8.33
C GLY A 28 -10.75 3.32 7.41
N GLY A 29 -10.57 3.21 6.11
CA GLY A 29 -11.42 3.86 5.12
C GLY A 29 -12.76 3.13 4.92
N SER A 30 -13.66 3.73 4.15
CA SER A 30 -14.97 3.17 3.84
C SER A 30 -15.15 2.92 2.34
N LEU A 31 -16.19 2.13 2.00
CA LEU A 31 -16.50 1.74 0.63
C LEU A 31 -17.95 2.09 0.27
N TYR A 32 -18.18 2.46 -0.97
CA TYR A 32 -19.48 2.31 -1.60
C TYR A 32 -19.74 0.83 -1.82
N GLN A 33 -20.83 0.33 -1.27
CA GLN A 33 -21.24 -1.07 -1.49
C GLN A 33 -21.88 -1.25 -2.87
N ASP A 34 -22.48 -0.20 -3.39
CA ASP A 34 -22.98 -0.09 -4.75
C ASP A 34 -22.94 1.39 -5.18
N ILE A 35 -22.06 1.70 -6.14
CA ILE A 35 -21.92 3.05 -6.66
C ILE A 35 -23.18 3.53 -7.40
N HIS A 36 -23.96 2.61 -7.98
CA HIS A 36 -25.20 2.95 -8.68
C HIS A 36 -26.31 3.36 -7.72
N VAL A 37 -26.29 2.86 -6.49
CA VAL A 37 -27.32 3.15 -5.48
C VAL A 37 -26.89 4.31 -4.58
N GLN A 38 -25.61 4.37 -4.22
CA GLN A 38 -25.13 5.24 -3.14
C GLN A 38 -24.49 6.55 -3.61
N MET A 39 -24.14 6.67 -4.90
CA MET A 39 -23.63 7.93 -5.45
C MET A 39 -24.74 8.71 -6.16
N GLU A 40 -24.75 10.01 -5.99
CA GLU A 40 -25.64 10.93 -6.70
C GLU A 40 -24.99 11.48 -7.98
N GLY A 41 -25.80 11.92 -8.94
CA GLY A 41 -25.34 12.61 -10.16
C GLY A 41 -25.16 11.72 -11.38
N LYS A 42 -24.46 12.26 -12.39
CA LYS A 42 -24.15 11.53 -13.63
C LYS A 42 -23.08 10.48 -13.36
N ARG A 43 -23.29 9.30 -13.85
CA ARG A 43 -22.37 8.15 -13.68
C ARG A 43 -21.97 7.60 -15.01
N ILE A 44 -20.74 7.12 -15.07
CA ILE A 44 -20.27 6.25 -16.15
C ILE A 44 -20.56 4.80 -15.78
N LYS A 45 -20.53 3.92 -16.76
CA LYS A 45 -20.72 2.49 -16.53
C LYS A 45 -19.38 1.88 -16.06
N HIS A 46 -19.30 1.55 -14.77
CA HIS A 46 -18.11 0.93 -14.15
C HIS A 46 -18.10 -0.61 -14.26
N ASP A 47 -19.14 -1.21 -14.81
CA ASP A 47 -19.18 -2.61 -15.19
C ASP A 47 -19.43 -2.68 -16.71
N GLN A 48 -18.33 -2.69 -17.48
CA GLN A 48 -18.36 -2.55 -18.94
C GLN A 48 -18.86 -3.81 -19.65
N ASP A 49 -19.49 -3.62 -20.81
CA ASP A 49 -19.87 -4.71 -21.71
C ASP A 49 -18.76 -5.06 -22.72
N LEU A 50 -17.70 -4.24 -22.79
CA LEU A 50 -16.57 -4.46 -23.69
C LEU A 50 -15.68 -5.60 -23.20
N GLY A 51 -14.88 -6.17 -24.10
CA GLY A 51 -13.83 -7.15 -23.74
C GLY A 51 -12.88 -6.60 -22.69
N ARG A 52 -12.31 -7.47 -21.87
CA ARG A 52 -11.54 -7.08 -20.68
C ARG A 52 -10.29 -6.25 -20.99
N GLY A 53 -9.67 -6.44 -22.12
CA GLY A 53 -8.50 -5.68 -22.57
C GLY A 53 -8.80 -4.32 -23.22
N TYR A 54 -10.06 -3.89 -23.24
CA TYR A 54 -10.46 -2.60 -23.81
C TYR A 54 -10.76 -1.58 -22.71
N ALA A 55 -10.29 -0.35 -22.91
CA ALA A 55 -10.63 0.76 -22.04
C ALA A 55 -12.09 1.18 -22.26
N SER A 56 -12.84 1.40 -21.17
CA SER A 56 -14.23 1.89 -21.21
C SER A 56 -14.35 3.35 -20.84
N HIS A 57 -13.42 3.88 -20.06
CA HIS A 57 -13.39 5.29 -19.66
C HIS A 57 -11.95 5.76 -19.41
N THR A 58 -11.82 7.00 -18.97
CA THR A 58 -10.53 7.58 -18.61
C THR A 58 -10.53 7.99 -17.15
N VAL A 59 -9.37 7.94 -16.54
CA VAL A 59 -9.12 8.50 -15.21
C VAL A 59 -8.19 9.71 -15.33
N ARG A 60 -8.41 10.73 -14.47
CA ARG A 60 -7.50 11.85 -14.30
C ARG A 60 -6.54 11.55 -13.17
N ILE A 61 -5.26 11.63 -13.48
CA ILE A 61 -4.15 11.34 -12.57
C ILE A 61 -3.60 12.64 -11.97
N GLU A 62 -3.30 12.62 -10.69
CA GLU A 62 -2.65 13.72 -9.97
C GLU A 62 -1.16 13.81 -10.32
N LYS A 63 -0.67 15.00 -10.73
CA LYS A 63 0.69 15.21 -11.25
C LYS A 63 1.83 14.89 -10.28
N ASP A 64 1.60 15.02 -9.00
CA ASP A 64 2.60 14.74 -7.97
C ASP A 64 2.60 13.27 -7.49
N SER A 65 1.75 12.43 -8.09
CA SER A 65 1.58 11.04 -7.73
C SER A 65 2.66 10.12 -8.30
N LEU A 66 2.83 8.97 -7.66
CA LEU A 66 3.64 7.87 -8.20
C LEU A 66 3.04 7.38 -9.52
N LEU A 67 1.72 7.29 -9.60
CA LEU A 67 1.03 6.87 -10.83
C LEU A 67 1.37 7.79 -12.01
N TYR A 68 1.43 9.12 -11.81
CA TYR A 68 1.86 10.06 -12.85
C TYR A 68 3.31 9.82 -13.29
N LYS A 69 4.20 9.54 -12.35
CA LYS A 69 5.61 9.23 -12.66
C LYS A 69 5.79 7.97 -13.51
N LEU A 70 4.83 7.03 -13.41
CA LEU A 70 4.87 5.78 -14.18
C LEU A 70 4.31 5.94 -15.60
N PHE A 71 3.26 6.71 -15.75
CA PHE A 71 2.55 6.83 -17.03
C PHE A 71 2.82 8.13 -17.78
N GLU A 72 3.39 9.14 -17.13
CA GLU A 72 3.72 10.46 -17.68
C GLU A 72 2.54 11.14 -18.39
N THR A 73 1.31 10.87 -17.92
CA THR A 73 0.07 11.44 -18.47
C THR A 73 -0.93 11.80 -17.36
N GLU A 74 -1.71 12.85 -17.59
CA GLU A 74 -2.81 13.23 -16.70
C GLU A 74 -4.10 12.46 -16.99
N ILE A 75 -4.23 11.86 -18.17
CA ILE A 75 -5.42 11.14 -18.62
C ILE A 75 -5.00 9.74 -19.06
N LEU A 76 -5.47 8.75 -18.35
CA LEU A 76 -5.18 7.35 -18.64
C LEU A 76 -6.47 6.60 -18.98
N PRO A 77 -6.58 5.97 -20.17
CA PRO A 77 -7.68 5.07 -20.49
C PRO A 77 -7.60 3.78 -19.67
N VAL A 78 -8.72 3.37 -19.02
CA VAL A 78 -8.79 2.19 -18.18
C VAL A 78 -10.03 1.35 -18.46
N ASN A 79 -9.96 0.06 -18.17
CA ASN A 79 -11.12 -0.85 -18.17
C ASN A 79 -11.84 -0.79 -16.80
N SER A 80 -13.05 -1.36 -16.72
CA SER A 80 -13.84 -1.26 -15.50
C SER A 80 -14.80 -2.46 -15.35
N PHE A 81 -14.68 -3.16 -14.21
CA PHE A 81 -15.48 -4.34 -13.87
C PHE A 81 -15.84 -4.33 -12.38
N HIS A 82 -16.42 -3.23 -11.90
CA HIS A 82 -16.76 -3.09 -10.49
C HIS A 82 -18.05 -2.29 -10.29
N HIS A 83 -18.78 -2.61 -9.24
CA HIS A 83 -19.93 -1.85 -8.74
C HIS A 83 -19.68 -1.28 -7.34
N GLN A 84 -18.57 -1.66 -6.72
CA GLN A 84 -18.07 -1.13 -5.44
C GLN A 84 -16.85 -0.24 -5.69
N ALA A 85 -16.63 0.75 -4.81
CA ALA A 85 -15.48 1.64 -4.89
C ALA A 85 -15.11 2.20 -3.52
N VAL A 86 -13.93 2.78 -3.42
CA VAL A 86 -13.51 3.56 -2.25
C VAL A 86 -14.43 4.77 -2.11
N LYS A 87 -14.97 4.98 -0.89
CA LYS A 87 -15.80 6.13 -0.52
C LYS A 87 -14.97 7.16 0.23
N GLU A 88 -14.52 6.82 1.42
CA GLU A 88 -13.62 7.64 2.23
C GLU A 88 -12.26 6.98 2.27
N VAL A 89 -11.23 7.77 1.93
CA VAL A 89 -9.85 7.26 1.90
C VAL A 89 -9.34 7.09 3.32
N ALA A 90 -8.70 5.96 3.56
CA ALA A 90 -8.10 5.64 4.84
C ALA A 90 -6.99 6.65 5.23
N PRO A 91 -6.79 6.91 6.53
CA PRO A 91 -5.59 7.62 7.01
C PRO A 91 -4.31 6.98 6.49
N GLY A 92 -3.31 7.80 6.15
CA GLY A 92 -2.05 7.34 5.56
C GLY A 92 -2.11 7.01 4.07
N PHE A 93 -3.23 7.37 3.40
CA PHE A 93 -3.39 7.26 1.94
C PHE A 93 -3.84 8.58 1.32
N ARG A 94 -3.52 8.77 0.04
CA ARG A 94 -4.05 9.85 -0.78
C ARG A 94 -4.61 9.32 -2.09
N VAL A 95 -5.60 10.00 -2.62
CA VAL A 95 -6.14 9.73 -3.96
C VAL A 95 -5.13 10.17 -5.01
N THR A 96 -4.92 9.32 -6.01
CA THR A 96 -4.00 9.60 -7.12
C THR A 96 -4.66 9.58 -8.49
N ALA A 97 -5.87 9.00 -8.59
CA ALA A 97 -6.68 9.12 -9.80
C ALA A 97 -8.18 9.07 -9.50
N ARG A 98 -8.97 9.76 -10.33
CA ARG A 98 -10.44 9.73 -10.34
C ARG A 98 -10.98 9.63 -11.75
N SER A 99 -12.12 8.95 -11.89
CA SER A 99 -12.97 9.01 -13.09
C SER A 99 -13.73 10.33 -13.18
N SER A 100 -14.34 10.58 -14.34
CA SER A 100 -15.09 11.84 -14.61
C SER A 100 -16.33 12.03 -13.72
N ASP A 101 -16.88 10.97 -13.17
CA ASP A 101 -18.01 10.99 -12.22
C ASP A 101 -17.54 11.02 -10.75
N GLY A 102 -16.23 11.15 -10.51
CA GLY A 102 -15.64 11.33 -9.18
C GLY A 102 -15.30 10.07 -8.43
N VAL A 103 -15.55 8.88 -8.97
CA VAL A 103 -15.14 7.61 -8.35
C VAL A 103 -13.62 7.60 -8.18
N ILE A 104 -13.16 7.16 -7.01
CA ILE A 104 -11.74 6.98 -6.73
C ILE A 104 -11.25 5.74 -7.46
N GLU A 105 -10.31 5.94 -8.37
CA GLU A 105 -9.79 4.89 -9.25
C GLU A 105 -8.36 4.47 -8.88
N ALA A 106 -7.62 5.33 -8.16
CA ALA A 106 -6.32 4.97 -7.61
C ALA A 106 -6.02 5.72 -6.32
N MET A 107 -5.25 5.08 -5.46
CA MET A 107 -4.68 5.68 -4.25
C MET A 107 -3.28 5.11 -3.98
N GLU A 108 -2.46 5.88 -3.27
CA GLU A 108 -1.14 5.45 -2.81
C GLU A 108 -0.96 5.78 -1.32
N SER A 109 -0.11 5.03 -0.65
CA SER A 109 0.25 5.31 0.74
C SER A 109 1.16 6.53 0.84
N THR A 110 0.95 7.36 1.86
CA THR A 110 1.86 8.46 2.24
C THR A 110 2.91 8.01 3.27
N GLU A 111 2.75 6.82 3.82
CA GLU A 111 3.61 6.25 4.88
C GLU A 111 4.47 5.08 4.36
N CYS A 112 3.93 4.26 3.45
CA CYS A 112 4.63 3.14 2.87
C CYS A 112 5.12 3.50 1.46
N LYS A 113 6.43 3.43 1.24
CA LYS A 113 7.08 3.83 -0.03
C LYS A 113 6.52 3.14 -1.26
N SER A 114 6.17 1.87 -1.15
CA SER A 114 5.82 1.02 -2.30
C SER A 114 4.45 0.36 -2.12
N MET A 115 3.43 1.16 -1.80
CA MET A 115 2.06 0.69 -1.59
C MET A 115 1.07 1.53 -2.39
N MET A 116 0.47 0.93 -3.41
CA MET A 116 -0.47 1.55 -4.34
C MET A 116 -1.66 0.63 -4.61
N GLY A 117 -2.83 1.21 -4.84
CA GLY A 117 -4.02 0.51 -5.32
C GLY A 117 -4.62 1.16 -6.55
N VAL A 118 -5.12 0.35 -7.47
CA VAL A 118 -5.88 0.75 -8.66
C VAL A 118 -7.20 0.01 -8.71
N GLN A 119 -8.27 0.69 -9.15
CA GLN A 119 -9.61 0.10 -9.16
C GLN A 119 -9.90 -0.68 -10.45
N TRP A 120 -9.24 -0.32 -11.55
CA TRP A 120 -9.31 -1.04 -12.82
C TRP A 120 -8.50 -2.35 -12.80
N HIS A 121 -8.51 -3.08 -13.92
CA HIS A 121 -7.83 -4.35 -14.11
C HIS A 121 -6.68 -4.21 -15.13
N PRO A 122 -5.49 -3.72 -14.73
CA PRO A 122 -4.35 -3.54 -15.63
C PRO A 122 -3.85 -4.86 -16.24
N GLU A 123 -4.02 -5.99 -15.53
CA GLU A 123 -3.62 -7.31 -16.00
C GLU A 123 -4.38 -7.76 -17.24
N CYS A 124 -5.62 -7.32 -17.40
CA CYS A 124 -6.44 -7.70 -18.54
C CYS A 124 -5.91 -7.13 -19.88
N PHE A 125 -5.28 -5.95 -19.86
CA PHE A 125 -4.63 -5.40 -21.06
C PHE A 125 -3.48 -6.27 -21.51
N ILE A 126 -2.65 -6.74 -20.58
CA ILE A 126 -1.47 -7.56 -20.87
C ILE A 126 -1.87 -8.93 -21.43
N LEU A 127 -2.94 -9.53 -20.92
CA LEU A 127 -3.48 -10.79 -21.44
C LEU A 127 -3.96 -10.68 -22.91
N GLU A 128 -4.32 -9.48 -23.35
CA GLU A 128 -4.66 -9.16 -24.75
C GLU A 128 -3.47 -8.62 -25.55
N ASN A 129 -2.23 -8.84 -25.09
CA ASN A 129 -0.98 -8.34 -25.68
C ASN A 129 -0.88 -6.81 -25.78
N ASN A 130 -1.65 -6.08 -24.97
CA ASN A 130 -1.57 -4.63 -24.88
C ASN A 130 -0.67 -4.22 -23.69
N THR A 131 0.46 -3.64 -23.99
CA THR A 131 1.51 -3.32 -23.01
C THR A 131 1.31 -1.96 -22.31
N CYS A 132 0.20 -1.24 -22.57
CA CYS A 132 0.00 0.11 -22.03
C CYS A 132 0.04 0.17 -20.50
N MET A 133 -0.26 -0.93 -19.80
CA MET A 133 -0.24 -1.03 -18.32
C MET A 133 1.07 -1.63 -17.77
N MET A 134 2.04 -1.97 -18.62
CA MET A 134 3.33 -2.53 -18.19
C MET A 134 4.09 -1.67 -17.18
N PRO A 135 4.10 -0.32 -17.27
CA PRO A 135 4.83 0.51 -16.32
C PRO A 135 4.45 0.24 -14.85
N LEU A 136 3.18 -0.10 -14.58
CA LEU A 136 2.70 -0.43 -13.24
C LEU A 136 3.32 -1.74 -12.71
N PHE A 137 3.38 -2.77 -13.54
CA PHE A 137 3.96 -4.06 -13.18
C PHE A 137 5.48 -4.01 -13.09
N GLU A 138 6.15 -3.29 -14.00
CA GLU A 138 7.60 -3.08 -13.96
C GLU A 138 8.01 -2.35 -12.68
N TRP A 139 7.27 -1.32 -12.29
CA TRP A 139 7.45 -0.67 -11.00
C TRP A 139 7.32 -1.68 -9.85
N PHE A 140 6.24 -2.44 -9.79
CA PHE A 140 6.00 -3.38 -8.69
C PHE A 140 7.07 -4.47 -8.59
N ILE A 141 7.51 -5.01 -9.74
CA ILE A 141 8.59 -6.00 -9.81
C ILE A 141 9.92 -5.39 -9.34
N ARG A 142 10.23 -4.16 -9.75
CA ARG A 142 11.43 -3.44 -9.33
C ARG A 142 11.45 -3.19 -7.83
N GLU A 143 10.36 -2.67 -7.26
CA GLU A 143 10.26 -2.43 -5.82
C GLU A 143 10.36 -3.75 -5.03
N SER A 144 9.70 -4.80 -5.49
CA SER A 144 9.75 -6.13 -4.86
C SER A 144 11.15 -6.75 -4.92
N SER A 145 11.86 -6.57 -6.03
CA SER A 145 13.24 -7.04 -6.18
C SER A 145 14.19 -6.26 -5.28
N SER A 146 14.06 -4.94 -5.24
CA SER A 146 14.85 -4.06 -4.35
C SER A 146 14.63 -4.40 -2.89
N PHE A 147 13.38 -4.64 -2.47
CA PHE A 147 13.05 -5.07 -1.11
C PHE A 147 13.72 -6.41 -0.77
N ARG A 148 13.66 -7.39 -1.68
CA ARG A 148 14.30 -8.69 -1.51
C ARG A 148 15.82 -8.59 -1.37
N GLU A 149 16.47 -7.78 -2.20
CA GLU A 149 17.92 -7.58 -2.14
C GLU A 149 18.35 -6.87 -0.84
N ALA A 150 17.60 -5.83 -0.43
CA ALA A 150 17.84 -5.15 0.85
C ALA A 150 17.69 -6.11 2.04
N LYS A 151 16.66 -6.97 2.04
CA LYS A 151 16.46 -7.98 3.08
C LYS A 151 17.56 -9.03 3.11
N LYS A 152 18.04 -9.48 1.95
CA LYS A 152 19.18 -10.41 1.87
C LYS A 152 20.47 -9.78 2.40
N LEU A 153 20.73 -8.49 2.05
CA LEU A 153 21.88 -7.77 2.56
C LEU A 153 21.80 -7.65 4.08
N HIS A 154 20.67 -7.17 4.59
CA HIS A 154 20.43 -7.00 6.02
C HIS A 154 20.63 -8.29 6.81
N SER A 155 20.13 -9.44 6.31
CA SER A 155 20.30 -10.73 6.97
C SER A 155 21.75 -11.27 6.99
N ARG A 156 22.68 -10.63 6.29
CA ARG A 156 24.10 -10.97 6.21
C ARG A 156 25.01 -9.97 6.93
N MET A 157 24.45 -8.85 7.38
CA MET A 157 25.16 -7.83 8.16
C MET A 157 24.97 -8.08 9.65
N ILE A 158 25.94 -7.69 10.44
CA ILE A 158 25.75 -7.53 11.89
C ILE A 158 25.13 -6.16 12.12
N THR A 159 23.98 -6.13 12.75
CA THR A 159 23.23 -4.89 13.01
C THR A 159 23.25 -4.58 14.51
N LEU A 160 23.55 -3.32 14.83
CA LEU A 160 23.61 -2.81 16.20
C LEU A 160 22.74 -1.57 16.33
N ASP A 161 21.80 -1.59 17.25
CA ASP A 161 21.14 -0.40 17.76
C ASP A 161 21.97 0.16 18.94
N SER A 162 22.45 1.38 18.79
CA SER A 162 23.30 2.03 19.80
C SER A 162 22.51 2.66 20.95
N HIS A 163 21.18 2.67 20.90
CA HIS A 163 20.34 3.31 21.91
C HIS A 163 18.96 2.67 21.99
N CYS A 164 18.67 1.95 23.06
CA CYS A 164 17.37 1.34 23.32
C CYS A 164 16.84 1.73 24.69
N ASP A 165 15.68 2.39 24.73
CA ASP A 165 15.03 2.85 25.95
C ASP A 165 14.11 1.80 26.60
N THR A 166 14.04 0.58 26.06
CA THR A 166 13.20 -0.48 26.62
C THR A 166 13.40 -0.70 28.14
N PRO A 167 14.61 -0.60 28.70
CA PRO A 167 14.81 -0.75 30.15
C PRO A 167 14.03 0.25 31.02
N MET A 168 13.67 1.42 30.48
CA MET A 168 12.88 2.44 31.20
C MET A 168 11.44 1.98 31.51
N PHE A 169 11.01 0.87 30.94
CA PHE A 169 9.67 0.30 31.10
C PHE A 169 9.66 -0.98 31.95
N PHE A 170 10.81 -1.45 32.44
CA PHE A 170 10.88 -2.69 33.22
C PHE A 170 10.17 -2.60 34.58
N ASP A 171 10.14 -1.45 35.20
CA ASP A 171 9.40 -1.16 36.42
C ASP A 171 7.87 -1.18 36.19
N GLN A 172 7.43 -1.04 34.94
CA GLN A 172 6.03 -1.13 34.54
C GLN A 172 5.62 -2.57 34.15
N GLY A 173 6.47 -3.56 34.46
CA GLY A 173 6.19 -4.98 34.23
C GLY A 173 6.44 -5.43 32.80
N ILE A 174 7.13 -4.63 31.97
CA ILE A 174 7.53 -5.03 30.60
C ILE A 174 8.61 -6.11 30.68
N ASN A 175 8.40 -7.20 29.94
CA ASN A 175 9.37 -8.27 29.81
C ASN A 175 9.95 -8.26 28.38
N PHE A 176 11.25 -7.98 28.27
CA PHE A 176 11.97 -7.94 26.99
C PHE A 176 11.93 -9.26 26.22
N ALA A 177 11.81 -10.40 26.91
CA ALA A 177 11.76 -11.72 26.28
C ALA A 177 10.39 -12.02 25.64
N THR A 178 9.37 -11.23 25.91
CA THR A 178 8.02 -11.40 25.36
C THR A 178 7.67 -10.24 24.43
N ARG A 179 6.88 -10.52 23.39
CA ARG A 179 6.40 -9.47 22.50
C ARG A 179 5.48 -8.52 23.23
N ASP A 180 5.80 -7.23 23.25
CA ASP A 180 4.95 -6.19 23.83
C ASP A 180 4.74 -5.03 22.82
N LYS A 181 3.48 -4.56 22.72
CA LYS A 181 3.12 -3.45 21.83
C LYS A 181 3.56 -2.08 22.36
N LYS A 182 3.86 -1.98 23.66
CA LYS A 182 4.22 -0.72 24.32
C LYS A 182 5.67 -0.30 24.09
N ILE A 183 6.52 -1.22 23.69
CA ILE A 183 7.96 -0.98 23.46
C ILE A 183 8.32 -1.20 21.99
N LEU A 184 9.31 -0.48 21.50
CA LEU A 184 9.78 -0.58 20.12
C LEU A 184 10.71 -1.78 19.90
N VAL A 185 11.48 -2.19 20.91
CA VAL A 185 12.47 -3.25 20.84
C VAL A 185 12.19 -4.31 21.90
N ASP A 186 11.98 -5.54 21.49
CA ASP A 186 11.94 -6.77 22.27
C ASP A 186 12.62 -7.91 21.50
N LEU A 187 12.90 -9.04 22.13
CA LEU A 187 13.60 -10.16 21.48
C LEU A 187 12.90 -10.67 20.22
N HIS A 188 11.57 -10.64 20.18
CA HIS A 188 10.82 -11.06 19.00
C HIS A 188 10.99 -10.07 17.83
N LYS A 189 10.90 -8.76 18.13
CA LYS A 189 11.10 -7.71 17.13
C LYS A 189 12.54 -7.66 16.64
N MET A 190 13.52 -7.86 17.55
CA MET A 190 14.94 -7.98 17.15
C MET A 190 15.13 -9.15 16.18
N THR A 191 14.61 -10.33 16.50
CA THR A 191 14.71 -11.51 15.64
C THR A 191 14.03 -11.29 14.28
N GLU A 192 12.82 -10.74 14.26
CA GLU A 192 12.08 -10.47 13.02
C GLU A 192 12.73 -9.37 12.17
N GLY A 193 13.28 -8.34 12.83
CA GLY A 193 13.96 -7.20 12.20
C GLY A 193 15.42 -7.46 11.86
N HIS A 194 15.97 -8.65 12.19
CA HIS A 194 17.39 -8.96 12.07
C HIS A 194 18.28 -7.94 12.78
N LEU A 195 17.91 -7.53 13.99
CA LEU A 195 18.74 -6.70 14.86
C LEU A 195 19.54 -7.64 15.79
N ASP A 196 20.85 -7.71 15.58
CA ASP A 196 21.71 -8.67 16.27
C ASP A 196 22.07 -8.23 17.69
N ALA A 197 22.18 -6.93 17.90
CA ALA A 197 22.52 -6.36 19.21
C ALA A 197 21.85 -5.00 19.42
N THR A 198 21.60 -4.66 20.68
CA THR A 198 21.15 -3.34 21.11
C THR A 198 21.80 -2.93 22.41
N ILE A 199 22.17 -1.67 22.54
CA ILE A 199 22.68 -1.10 23.78
C ILE A 199 21.48 -0.62 24.60
N MET A 200 21.23 -1.29 25.71
CA MET A 200 20.19 -0.92 26.67
C MET A 200 20.67 0.25 27.51
N LEU A 201 19.99 1.38 27.36
CA LEU A 201 20.25 2.57 28.18
C LEU A 201 19.13 2.74 29.19
N SER A 202 19.50 2.98 30.42
CA SER A 202 18.59 3.45 31.49
C SER A 202 19.08 4.81 31.94
N LEU A 203 18.25 5.82 31.86
CA LEU A 203 18.50 7.10 32.51
C LEU A 203 18.36 6.88 34.02
N ILE A 204 19.46 6.48 34.66
CA ILE A 204 19.57 6.57 36.10
C ILE A 204 19.73 8.06 36.41
N HIS A 205 18.73 8.68 37.00
CA HIS A 205 18.92 9.96 37.61
C HIS A 205 19.88 9.76 38.79
N ILE A 206 21.09 10.24 38.63
CA ILE A 206 22.05 10.42 39.73
C ILE A 206 21.58 11.60 40.54
#